data_10bee653ccc7d696e909ae9aec8c789a
#
_entry.id   10bee653ccc7d696e909ae9aec8c789a
#
_cell.length_a   1.000
_cell.length_b   1.000
_cell.length_c   1.000
_cell.angle_alpha   90.00
_cell.angle_beta   90.00
_cell.angle_gamma   90.00
#
_symmetry.space_group_name_H-M   'P 1'
#
loop_
_entity.id
_entity.type
_entity.pdbx_description
1 polymer ?
#
loop_
_entity_poly.entity_id
_entity_poly.type
_entity_poly.pdbx_seq_one_letter_code
_entity_poly.pdbx_strand_id
1 'polypeptide(L)'
;MAGPDATLAPGLERSDEFTVAPPLVTDVGGTIGSGVLSTPGMIGMMEGSASMLAYEHLPEGKATVGFEVCIKHVAAAAEGAICRTRATLREVVEGHKLRFDVEVVEGERTIGVGTHERRVVGQAGPPTA
;
A
#
# COMPACT_ATOMS: atom_id res chain seq x y z
N MET A 1 1.68 -5.34 27.55
CA MET A 1 1.62 -4.50 26.65
C MET A 1 0.43 -4.56 25.94
N ALA A 2 -0.19 -3.71 25.96
CA ALA A 2 -1.32 -3.71 25.30
C ALA A 2 -1.09 -4.07 24.01
N GLY A 3 -0.16 -3.92 23.80
CA GLY A 3 0.02 -4.24 22.60
C GLY A 3 -0.67 -3.56 21.62
N PRO A 4 -0.27 -3.88 20.58
CA PRO A 4 -0.77 -3.32 19.40
C PRO A 4 -2.22 -3.56 19.20
N ASP A 5 -2.65 -4.55 19.90
CA ASP A 5 -4.02 -4.90 19.70
C ASP A 5 -4.95 -3.81 19.99
N ALA A 6 -4.52 -2.83 20.66
CA ALA A 6 -5.44 -1.86 21.02
C ALA A 6 -5.72 -0.91 19.96
N THR A 7 -5.26 -1.10 18.79
CA THR A 7 -5.10 0.19 18.26
C THR A 7 -5.40 0.38 16.83
N LEU A 8 -6.05 -0.53 16.19
CA LEU A 8 -6.58 -0.25 14.87
C LEU A 8 -7.70 0.76 15.01
N ALA A 9 -7.45 1.97 14.58
CA ALA A 9 -8.42 3.05 14.68
C ALA A 9 -8.24 4.00 13.50
N PRO A 10 -9.32 4.63 13.06
CA PRO A 10 -9.21 5.62 12.00
C PRO A 10 -8.22 6.71 12.35
N GLY A 11 -7.47 7.15 11.36
CA GLY A 11 -6.48 8.20 11.54
C GLY A 11 -5.05 7.72 11.57
N LEU A 12 -4.82 6.42 11.74
CA LEU A 12 -3.47 5.89 11.70
C LEU A 12 -2.90 6.03 10.30
N GLU A 13 -1.61 6.36 10.21
CA GLU A 13 -0.94 6.59 8.94
C GLU A 13 0.42 5.94 8.91
N ARG A 14 0.86 5.61 7.69
CA ARG A 14 2.22 5.15 7.46
C ARG A 14 2.67 5.65 6.10
N SER A 15 3.91 6.10 6.03
CA SER A 15 4.55 6.52 4.79
C SER A 15 5.83 5.73 4.59
N ASP A 16 6.14 5.41 3.35
CA ASP A 16 7.38 4.72 3.01
C ASP A 16 7.97 5.36 1.76
N GLU A 17 9.28 5.55 1.78
CA GLU A 17 9.99 6.11 0.65
C GLU A 17 10.49 4.97 -0.23
N PHE A 18 10.45 5.16 -1.55
CA PHE A 18 11.02 4.17 -2.45
C PHE A 18 11.57 4.86 -3.70
N THR A 19 12.50 4.18 -4.35
CA THR A 19 13.07 4.65 -5.61
C THR A 19 12.42 3.89 -6.75
N VAL A 20 12.06 4.58 -7.81
CA VAL A 20 11.49 3.94 -9.00
C VAL A 20 12.63 3.22 -9.72
N ALA A 21 12.66 1.91 -9.58
CA ALA A 21 13.72 1.06 -10.11
C ALA A 21 13.12 -0.33 -10.42
N PRO A 22 13.80 -1.15 -11.21
CA PRO A 22 13.28 -2.51 -11.42
C PRO A 22 13.14 -3.23 -10.08
N PRO A 23 12.11 -4.03 -9.90
CA PRO A 23 11.10 -4.43 -10.89
C PRO A 23 9.89 -3.51 -11.01
N LEU A 24 9.93 -2.32 -10.42
CA LEU A 24 8.79 -1.39 -10.44
C LEU A 24 8.66 -0.63 -11.76
N VAL A 25 9.56 -0.83 -12.70
CA VAL A 25 9.67 -0.02 -13.89
C VAL A 25 9.09 -0.73 -15.11
N THR A 26 8.44 0.02 -15.98
CA THR A 26 8.00 -0.48 -17.27
C THR A 26 8.28 0.57 -18.34
N ASP A 27 8.52 0.11 -19.57
CA ASP A 27 8.60 1.02 -20.72
C ASP A 27 7.41 0.78 -21.65
N VAL A 28 6.39 0.12 -21.12
CA VAL A 28 5.15 -0.19 -21.82
C VAL A 28 5.44 -0.94 -23.12
N GLY A 29 6.25 -2.00 -23.02
CA GLY A 29 6.64 -2.81 -24.17
C GLY A 29 7.50 -2.04 -25.17
N GLY A 30 8.25 -1.06 -24.70
CA GLY A 30 9.13 -0.26 -25.56
C GLY A 30 8.43 0.90 -26.23
N THR A 31 7.14 1.12 -25.94
CA THR A 31 6.38 2.12 -26.69
C THR A 31 6.63 3.55 -26.26
N ILE A 32 7.07 3.77 -25.01
CA ILE A 32 7.31 5.13 -24.54
C ILE A 32 8.79 5.49 -24.47
N GLY A 33 9.67 4.55 -24.78
CA GLY A 33 11.10 4.86 -24.92
C GLY A 33 11.87 5.14 -23.66
N SER A 34 11.27 5.12 -22.49
CA SER A 34 11.95 5.30 -21.22
C SER A 34 11.20 4.59 -20.12
N GLY A 35 11.89 4.31 -19.01
CA GLY A 35 11.27 3.59 -17.90
C GLY A 35 10.48 4.52 -17.00
N VAL A 36 9.35 4.07 -16.57
CA VAL A 36 8.49 4.78 -15.61
C VAL A 36 7.95 3.80 -14.58
N LEU A 37 7.51 4.32 -13.45
CA LEU A 37 6.85 3.51 -12.44
C LEU A 37 5.62 2.84 -13.04
N SER A 38 5.56 1.51 -12.96
CA SER A 38 4.43 0.78 -13.50
C SER A 38 3.22 0.90 -12.56
N THR A 39 2.03 0.77 -13.11
CA THR A 39 0.83 0.80 -12.27
C THR A 39 0.81 -0.37 -11.27
N PRO A 40 1.11 -1.62 -11.69
CA PRO A 40 1.19 -2.70 -10.69
C PRO A 40 2.27 -2.44 -9.64
N GLY A 41 3.40 -1.85 -10.02
CA GLY A 41 4.46 -1.53 -9.07
C GLY A 41 3.99 -0.52 -8.04
N MET A 42 3.30 0.53 -8.51
CA MET A 42 2.75 1.54 -7.63
C MET A 42 1.74 0.94 -6.66
N ILE A 43 0.85 0.09 -7.17
CA ILE A 43 -0.14 -0.56 -6.33
C ILE A 43 0.55 -1.42 -5.26
N GLY A 44 1.59 -2.15 -5.65
CA GLY A 44 2.33 -2.96 -4.69
C GLY A 44 2.92 -2.14 -3.56
N MET A 45 3.44 -0.95 -3.86
CA MET A 45 3.98 -0.08 -2.82
C MET A 45 2.87 0.46 -1.92
N MET A 46 1.73 0.80 -2.48
CA MET A 46 0.57 1.24 -1.70
C MET A 46 0.08 0.13 -0.78
N GLU A 47 -0.05 -1.08 -1.32
CA GLU A 47 -0.48 -2.23 -0.54
C GLU A 47 0.50 -2.54 0.57
N GLY A 48 1.80 -2.44 0.28
CA GLY A 48 2.83 -2.70 1.28
C GLY A 48 2.71 -1.79 2.48
N SER A 49 2.52 -0.49 2.23
CA SER A 49 2.37 0.48 3.32
C SER A 49 1.12 0.21 4.14
N ALA A 50 0.00 -0.08 3.48
CA ALA A 50 -1.25 -0.36 4.18
C ALA A 50 -1.13 -1.64 5.01
N SER A 51 -0.51 -2.68 4.44
CA SER A 51 -0.32 -3.95 5.11
C SER A 51 0.54 -3.79 6.36
N MET A 52 1.64 -3.05 6.25
CA MET A 52 2.53 -2.86 7.39
C MET A 52 1.88 -1.96 8.43
N LEU A 53 1.14 -0.96 8.02
CA LEU A 53 0.40 -0.13 8.97
C LEU A 53 -0.55 -0.99 9.80
N ALA A 54 -1.29 -1.86 9.13
CA ALA A 54 -2.20 -2.76 9.85
C ALA A 54 -1.43 -3.69 10.77
N TYR A 55 -0.36 -4.27 10.26
CA TYR A 55 0.40 -5.26 11.02
C TYR A 55 0.97 -4.68 12.31
N GLU A 56 1.38 -3.43 12.27
CA GLU A 56 1.94 -2.75 13.45
C GLU A 56 0.92 -2.61 14.58
N HIS A 57 -0.36 -2.72 14.26
CA HIS A 57 -1.42 -2.47 15.23
C HIS A 57 -2.34 -3.68 15.42
N LEU A 58 -1.92 -4.85 14.94
CA LEU A 58 -2.69 -6.08 15.13
C LEU A 58 -2.09 -6.91 16.25
N PRO A 59 -2.92 -7.67 16.95
CA PRO A 59 -2.38 -8.58 17.94
C PRO A 59 -1.60 -9.70 17.28
N GLU A 60 -0.77 -10.34 18.06
CA GLU A 60 0.01 -11.47 17.60
C GLU A 60 -0.93 -12.55 17.05
N GLY A 61 -0.53 -13.18 15.97
CA GLY A 61 -1.32 -14.21 15.35
C GLY A 61 -2.32 -13.71 14.33
N LYS A 62 -2.34 -12.39 14.09
CA LYS A 62 -3.22 -11.81 13.08
C LYS A 62 -2.41 -11.17 11.97
N ALA A 63 -2.99 -11.15 10.79
CA ALA A 63 -2.40 -10.50 9.63
C ALA A 63 -3.53 -10.00 8.74
N THR A 64 -3.20 -9.36 7.63
CA THR A 64 -4.22 -8.94 6.68
C THR A 64 -3.90 -9.44 5.29
N VAL A 65 -4.95 -9.60 4.50
CA VAL A 65 -4.84 -9.88 3.07
C VAL A 65 -5.59 -8.80 2.30
N GLY A 66 -5.14 -8.53 1.10
CA GLY A 66 -5.79 -7.53 0.26
C GLY A 66 -7.13 -8.01 -0.23
N PHE A 67 -8.09 -7.10 -0.31
CA PHE A 67 -9.43 -7.41 -0.78
C PHE A 67 -9.79 -6.58 -2.01
N GLU A 68 -9.47 -5.31 -2.01
CA GLU A 68 -9.87 -4.42 -3.10
C GLU A 68 -8.87 -3.29 -3.25
N VAL A 69 -8.60 -2.93 -4.50
CA VAL A 69 -7.79 -1.75 -4.81
C VAL A 69 -8.55 -0.95 -5.85
N CYS A 70 -8.72 0.34 -5.60
CA CYS A 70 -9.37 1.23 -6.54
C CYS A 70 -8.54 2.50 -6.60
N ILE A 71 -7.67 2.61 -7.60
CA ILE A 71 -6.73 3.71 -7.67
C ILE A 71 -6.69 4.33 -9.06
N LYS A 72 -6.13 5.53 -9.12
CA LYS A 72 -5.81 6.19 -10.38
C LYS A 72 -4.34 6.52 -10.38
N HIS A 73 -3.67 6.20 -11.48
CA HIS A 73 -2.28 6.53 -11.70
C HIS A 73 -2.28 7.83 -12.50
N VAL A 74 -2.20 8.96 -11.82
CA VAL A 74 -2.52 10.25 -12.43
C VAL A 74 -1.33 10.93 -13.09
N ALA A 75 -0.10 10.50 -12.81
CA ALA A 75 1.09 11.07 -13.42
C ALA A 75 2.19 10.02 -13.46
N ALA A 76 3.11 10.17 -14.40
CA ALA A 76 4.24 9.24 -14.51
C ALA A 76 5.35 9.66 -13.56
N ALA A 77 6.04 8.67 -13.00
CA ALA A 77 7.27 8.91 -12.25
C ALA A 77 8.39 8.21 -13.01
N ALA A 78 9.44 8.93 -13.33
CA ALA A 78 10.54 8.41 -14.13
C ALA A 78 11.40 7.45 -13.31
N GLU A 79 12.05 6.54 -14.01
CA GLU A 79 13.02 5.67 -13.36
C GLU A 79 14.08 6.52 -12.66
N GLY A 80 14.40 6.17 -11.42
CA GLY A 80 15.34 6.93 -10.61
C GLY A 80 14.66 7.93 -9.68
N ALA A 81 13.40 8.24 -9.90
CA ALA A 81 12.68 9.18 -9.03
C ALA A 81 12.51 8.60 -7.65
N ILE A 82 12.51 9.46 -6.65
CA ILE A 82 12.25 9.08 -5.27
C ILE A 82 10.81 9.46 -4.96
N CYS A 83 10.02 8.48 -4.60
CA CYS A 83 8.61 8.64 -4.31
C CYS A 83 8.31 8.26 -2.88
N ARG A 84 7.15 8.67 -2.41
CA ARG A 84 6.70 8.34 -1.05
C ARG A 84 5.26 7.88 -1.10
N THR A 85 4.99 6.76 -0.45
CA THR A 85 3.62 6.30 -0.24
C THR A 85 3.06 6.96 1.00
N ARG A 86 1.75 7.01 1.11
CA ARG A 86 1.08 7.23 2.37
C ARG A 86 -0.18 6.39 2.37
N ALA A 87 -0.36 5.62 3.44
CA ALA A 87 -1.60 4.89 3.70
C ALA A 87 -2.20 5.46 4.97
N THR A 88 -3.48 5.77 4.92
CA THR A 88 -4.22 6.28 6.07
C THR A 88 -5.40 5.36 6.31
N LEU A 89 -5.49 4.82 7.50
CA LEU A 89 -6.63 3.97 7.85
C LEU A 89 -7.83 4.87 8.07
N ARG A 90 -8.87 4.69 7.25
CA ARG A 90 -10.06 5.53 7.33
C ARG A 90 -11.15 4.91 8.16
N GLU A 91 -11.25 3.59 8.11
CA GLU A 91 -12.44 2.95 8.65
C GLU A 91 -12.13 1.51 9.01
N VAL A 92 -12.65 1.06 10.14
CA VAL A 92 -12.59 -0.34 10.56
C VAL A 92 -14.03 -0.81 10.65
N VAL A 93 -14.39 -1.80 9.85
CA VAL A 93 -15.77 -2.29 9.80
C VAL A 93 -15.81 -3.69 10.37
N GLU A 94 -16.66 -3.89 11.36
CA GLU A 94 -16.87 -5.20 11.97
C GLU A 94 -15.58 -5.81 12.50
N GLY A 95 -14.62 -4.98 12.81
CA GLY A 95 -13.35 -5.44 13.39
C GLY A 95 -12.41 -6.13 12.43
N HIS A 96 -12.80 -6.34 11.17
CA HIS A 96 -11.94 -7.08 10.27
C HIS A 96 -11.83 -6.51 8.85
N LYS A 97 -12.63 -5.52 8.49
CA LYS A 97 -12.51 -4.86 7.19
C LYS A 97 -11.82 -3.55 7.41
N LEU A 98 -10.64 -3.39 6.82
CA LEU A 98 -9.83 -2.18 7.00
C LEU A 98 -9.82 -1.43 5.70
N ARG A 99 -10.31 -0.19 5.71
CA ARG A 99 -10.38 0.65 4.53
C ARG A 99 -9.41 1.79 4.66
N PHE A 100 -8.57 1.93 3.64
CA PHE A 100 -7.48 2.90 3.63
C PHE A 100 -7.64 3.88 2.48
N ASP A 101 -7.18 5.12 2.70
CA ASP A 101 -6.80 5.99 1.61
C ASP A 101 -5.34 5.73 1.32
N VAL A 102 -4.96 5.69 0.07
CA VAL A 102 -3.57 5.47 -0.32
C VAL A 102 -3.17 6.50 -1.37
N GLU A 103 -1.91 6.89 -1.34
CA GLU A 103 -1.37 7.81 -2.34
C GLU A 103 0.12 7.56 -2.54
N VAL A 104 0.61 8.00 -3.70
CA VAL A 104 2.04 8.06 -3.98
C VAL A 104 2.33 9.45 -4.50
N VAL A 105 3.37 10.08 -3.97
CA VAL A 105 3.79 11.42 -4.40
C VAL A 105 5.29 11.41 -4.72
N GLU A 106 5.69 12.29 -5.61
CA GLU A 106 7.09 12.60 -5.86
C GLU A 106 7.23 14.07 -5.51
N GLY A 107 7.84 14.36 -4.35
CA GLY A 107 7.82 15.72 -3.84
C GLY A 107 6.39 16.17 -3.59
N GLU A 108 5.97 17.24 -4.24
CA GLU A 108 4.61 17.73 -4.11
C GLU A 108 3.71 17.26 -5.24
N ARG A 109 4.24 16.47 -6.15
CA ARG A 109 3.50 16.03 -7.33
C ARG A 109 2.82 14.69 -7.05
N THR A 110 1.52 14.64 -7.19
CA THR A 110 0.77 13.41 -7.00
C THR A 110 0.98 12.47 -8.17
N ILE A 111 1.36 11.23 -7.87
CA ILE A 111 1.55 10.19 -8.88
C ILE A 111 0.34 9.26 -8.91
N GLY A 112 -0.17 8.90 -7.75
CA GLY A 112 -1.35 8.03 -7.67
C GLY A 112 -2.15 8.30 -6.43
N VAL A 113 -3.46 8.03 -6.51
CA VAL A 113 -4.39 8.19 -5.38
C VAL A 113 -5.48 7.15 -5.48
N GLY A 114 -6.03 6.78 -4.36
CA GLY A 114 -7.19 5.92 -4.35
C GLY A 114 -7.50 5.33 -3.00
N THR A 115 -8.18 4.21 -3.03
CA THR A 115 -8.60 3.51 -1.82
C THR A 115 -8.18 2.05 -1.91
N HIS A 116 -8.09 1.42 -0.74
CA HIS A 116 -7.65 0.03 -0.64
C HIS A 116 -8.33 -0.59 0.57
N GLU A 117 -8.83 -1.80 0.40
CA GLU A 117 -9.43 -2.52 1.52
C GLU A 117 -8.63 -3.79 1.78
N ARG A 118 -8.41 -4.08 3.06
CA ARG A 118 -7.76 -5.31 3.50
C ARG A 118 -8.67 -6.00 4.51
N ARG A 119 -8.47 -7.29 4.66
CA ARG A 119 -9.25 -8.08 5.60
C ARG A 119 -8.33 -8.72 6.62
N VAL A 120 -8.69 -8.61 7.89
CA VAL A 120 -7.94 -9.24 8.98
C VAL A 120 -8.23 -10.73 8.97
N VAL A 121 -7.18 -11.54 9.04
CA VAL A 121 -7.30 -13.00 9.05
C VAL A 121 -6.42 -13.56 10.15
N GLY A 122 -6.71 -14.77 10.56
CA GLY A 122 -5.85 -15.49 11.48
C GLY A 122 -4.60 -15.95 10.74
N GLN A 123 -3.45 -15.80 11.40
CA GLN A 123 -2.19 -16.20 10.80
C GLN A 123 -1.92 -17.63 11.19
N ALA A 124 -2.36 -18.54 10.40
CA ALA A 124 -2.26 -19.94 10.72
C ALA A 124 -1.06 -20.60 10.06
N GLY A 125 -0.11 -19.81 9.68
CA GLY A 125 1.01 -20.31 8.94
C GLY A 125 0.67 -20.41 7.47
N PRO A 126 1.65 -20.79 6.65
CA PRO A 126 1.38 -20.87 5.22
C PRO A 126 0.38 -21.96 4.93
N PRO A 127 -0.41 -21.79 3.90
CA PRO A 127 -1.34 -22.82 3.53
C PRO A 127 -0.55 -24.05 3.16
N THR A 128 -1.02 -25.14 3.64
CA THR A 128 -0.39 -26.35 3.25
C THR A 128 -1.11 -26.78 2.05
N ALA A 129 -0.64 -26.57 1.08
CA ALA A 129 -1.21 -26.87 -0.20
C ALA A 129 -2.11 -27.73 -0.48
#